data_5622dff4fcfa2f27bf11708ed6496eab
#
_entry.id   5622dff4fcfa2f27bf11708ed6496eab
#
_cell.length_a   1.000
_cell.length_b   1.000
_cell.length_c   1.000
_cell.angle_alpha   90.00
_cell.angle_beta   90.00
_cell.angle_gamma   90.00
#
_symmetry.space_group_name_H-M   'P 1'
#
loop_
_entity.id
_entity.type
_entity.pdbx_description
1 polymer ?
#
loop_
_entity_poly.entity_id
_entity_poly.type
_entity_poly.pdbx_seq_one_letter_code
_entity_poly.pdbx_strand_id
1 'polypeptide(L)'
;MAWIEYNPNPRRNRVGDCAIRAVAKATDQDWEMAYTGLYVKGYSMGDLPSANSVWGAYLRDRGFKRAIVPNNCPDCFTVEDFCREHQRGMFVLALEGHVVTVVDGDYFDSWNSGNEPVLYYWYKEE
;
A
#
# COMPACT_ATOMS: atom_id res chain seq x y z
N MET A 1 -0.61 -7.18 15.65
CA MET A 1 -0.63 -7.68 14.27
C MET A 1 -2.01 -8.24 13.96
N ALA A 2 -2.75 -7.53 13.15
CA ALA A 2 -4.12 -7.95 12.80
C ALA A 2 -4.49 -7.46 11.42
N TRP A 3 -5.35 -8.25 10.77
CA TRP A 3 -6.01 -7.79 9.57
C TRP A 3 -7.19 -6.91 9.98
N ILE A 4 -7.19 -5.67 9.47
CA ILE A 4 -8.30 -4.73 9.65
C ILE A 4 -9.00 -4.62 8.32
N GLU A 5 -10.26 -5.02 8.25
CA GLU A 5 -11.03 -4.87 7.02
C GLU A 5 -11.15 -3.40 6.68
N TYR A 6 -10.80 -3.03 5.43
CA TYR A 6 -10.73 -1.64 5.02
C TYR A 6 -11.16 -1.53 3.57
N ASN A 7 -12.27 -0.86 3.34
CA ASN A 7 -12.75 -0.54 2.00
C ASN A 7 -13.30 0.89 2.03
N PRO A 8 -12.45 1.89 1.75
CA PRO A 8 -12.87 3.31 1.83
C PRO A 8 -13.68 3.76 0.62
N ASN A 9 -13.96 2.90 -0.35
CA ASN A 9 -14.77 3.25 -1.51
C ASN A 9 -16.13 3.77 -1.01
N PRO A 10 -16.53 5.01 -1.36
CA PRO A 10 -17.77 5.58 -0.83
C PRO A 10 -19.02 4.83 -1.25
N ARG A 11 -18.94 4.05 -2.32
CA ARG A 11 -20.06 3.22 -2.78
C ARG A 11 -19.95 1.77 -2.31
N ARG A 12 -18.93 1.47 -1.50
CA ARG A 12 -18.65 0.12 -0.99
C ARG A 12 -18.40 -0.91 -2.11
N ASN A 13 -18.05 -0.44 -3.31
CA ASN A 13 -17.74 -1.33 -4.42
C ASN A 13 -16.44 -2.09 -4.16
N ARG A 14 -16.39 -3.33 -4.62
CA ARG A 14 -15.17 -4.14 -4.59
C ARG A 14 -14.60 -4.17 -6.00
N VAL A 15 -13.66 -3.28 -6.26
CA VAL A 15 -13.01 -3.14 -7.57
C VAL A 15 -11.50 -3.24 -7.36
N GLY A 16 -10.75 -3.27 -8.46
CA GLY A 16 -9.28 -3.34 -8.40
C GLY A 16 -8.65 -2.03 -8.01
N ASP A 17 -9.00 -1.49 -6.85
CA ASP A 17 -8.58 -0.18 -6.38
C ASP A 17 -7.56 -0.27 -5.23
N CYS A 18 -6.79 -1.35 -5.15
CA CYS A 18 -5.86 -1.56 -4.05
C CYS A 18 -4.85 -0.42 -3.89
N ALA A 19 -4.35 0.13 -4.99
CA ALA A 19 -3.43 1.26 -4.92
C ALA A 19 -4.11 2.50 -4.34
N ILE A 20 -5.35 2.76 -4.73
CA ILE A 20 -6.12 3.89 -4.21
C ILE A 20 -6.38 3.70 -2.72
N ARG A 21 -6.80 2.50 -2.32
CA ARG A 21 -7.04 2.20 -0.90
C ARG A 21 -5.77 2.38 -0.08
N ALA A 22 -4.67 1.82 -0.56
CA ALA A 22 -3.40 1.88 0.17
C ALA A 22 -2.90 3.32 0.30
N VAL A 23 -2.96 4.10 -0.78
CA VAL A 23 -2.54 5.50 -0.75
C VAL A 23 -3.45 6.32 0.15
N ALA A 24 -4.76 6.09 0.09
CA ALA A 24 -5.71 6.82 0.96
C ALA A 24 -5.35 6.60 2.43
N LYS A 25 -5.08 5.36 2.82
CA LYS A 25 -4.72 5.05 4.21
C LYS A 25 -3.37 5.66 4.58
N ALA A 26 -2.38 5.50 3.73
CA ALA A 26 -1.02 5.94 4.02
C ALA A 26 -0.89 7.47 4.10
N THR A 27 -1.72 8.20 3.36
CA THR A 27 -1.66 9.66 3.31
C THR A 27 -2.78 10.32 4.11
N ASP A 28 -3.57 9.54 4.84
CA ASP A 28 -4.68 10.01 5.65
C ASP A 28 -5.67 10.85 4.83
N GLN A 29 -6.04 10.34 3.68
CA GLN A 29 -6.99 10.98 2.77
C GLN A 29 -8.19 10.07 2.57
N ASP A 30 -9.31 10.65 2.12
CA ASP A 30 -10.43 9.83 1.71
C ASP A 30 -10.16 9.21 0.33
N TRP A 31 -11.01 8.28 -0.06
CA TRP A 31 -10.86 7.53 -1.31
C TRP A 31 -10.88 8.47 -2.53
N GLU A 32 -11.75 9.47 -2.50
CA GLU A 32 -11.90 10.39 -3.64
C GLU A 32 -10.67 11.25 -3.84
N MET A 33 -10.06 11.74 -2.77
CA MET A 33 -8.83 12.51 -2.86
C MET A 33 -7.67 11.67 -3.37
N ALA A 34 -7.55 10.44 -2.87
CA ALA A 34 -6.50 9.53 -3.34
C ALA A 34 -6.73 9.16 -4.80
N TYR A 35 -7.97 8.88 -5.19
CA TYR A 35 -8.35 8.58 -6.56
C TYR A 35 -7.94 9.72 -7.50
N THR A 36 -8.35 10.94 -7.17
CA THR A 36 -8.07 12.11 -8.00
C THR A 36 -6.58 12.38 -8.07
N GLY A 37 -5.89 12.30 -6.95
CA GLY A 37 -4.44 12.54 -6.90
C GLY A 37 -3.65 11.55 -7.75
N LEU A 38 -4.02 10.28 -7.70
CA LEU A 38 -3.35 9.28 -8.51
C LEU A 38 -3.67 9.44 -10.00
N TYR A 39 -4.89 9.85 -10.35
CA TYR A 39 -5.24 10.13 -11.73
C TYR A 39 -4.42 11.29 -12.29
N VAL A 40 -4.29 12.38 -11.53
CA VAL A 40 -3.49 13.52 -11.96
C VAL A 40 -2.03 13.13 -12.11
N LYS A 41 -1.50 12.38 -11.15
CA LYS A 41 -0.10 11.93 -11.22
C LYS A 41 0.13 11.01 -12.41
N GLY A 42 -0.75 10.06 -12.62
CA GLY A 42 -0.66 9.14 -13.76
C GLY A 42 -0.74 9.88 -15.08
N TYR A 43 -1.64 10.84 -15.20
CA TYR A 43 -1.76 11.66 -16.39
C TYR A 43 -0.45 12.39 -16.68
N SER A 44 0.14 13.00 -15.65
CA SER A 44 1.39 13.75 -15.83
C SER A 44 2.57 12.88 -16.23
N MET A 45 2.54 11.61 -15.81
CA MET A 45 3.60 10.64 -16.13
C MET A 45 3.33 9.85 -17.41
N GLY A 46 2.12 9.97 -17.96
CA GLY A 46 1.73 9.20 -19.14
C GLY A 46 1.53 7.73 -18.83
N ASP A 47 1.05 7.42 -17.63
CA ASP A 47 0.87 6.04 -17.15
C ASP A 47 -0.44 5.91 -16.40
N LEU A 48 -0.80 4.68 -16.07
CA LEU A 48 -2.06 4.40 -15.38
C LEU A 48 -1.97 4.74 -13.90
N PRO A 49 -3.08 5.23 -13.31
CA PRO A 49 -3.07 5.59 -11.88
C PRO A 49 -2.69 4.44 -10.95
N SER A 50 -2.98 3.20 -11.35
CA SER A 50 -2.70 2.01 -10.55
C SER A 50 -1.30 1.44 -10.77
N ALA A 51 -0.52 2.00 -11.70
CA ALA A 51 0.82 1.50 -11.96
C ALA A 51 1.72 1.73 -10.76
N ASN A 52 2.61 0.77 -10.51
CA ASN A 52 3.54 0.87 -9.38
C ASN A 52 4.41 2.12 -9.47
N SER A 53 4.81 2.52 -10.69
CA SER A 53 5.57 3.75 -10.91
C SER A 53 4.81 4.98 -10.48
N VAL A 54 3.49 5.00 -10.68
CA VAL A 54 2.65 6.15 -10.39
C VAL A 54 2.37 6.29 -8.90
N TRP A 55 1.86 5.24 -8.26
CA TRP A 55 1.57 5.37 -6.83
C TRP A 55 2.87 5.49 -6.02
N GLY A 56 3.97 4.89 -6.50
CA GLY A 56 5.27 5.07 -5.88
C GLY A 56 5.76 6.52 -5.97
N ALA A 57 5.62 7.14 -7.15
CA ALA A 57 6.00 8.55 -7.31
C ALA A 57 5.13 9.46 -6.44
N TYR A 58 3.83 9.13 -6.34
CA TYR A 58 2.91 9.87 -5.49
C TYR A 58 3.36 9.84 -4.03
N LEU A 59 3.75 8.66 -3.54
CA LEU A 59 4.26 8.51 -2.18
C LEU A 59 5.59 9.24 -1.99
N ARG A 60 6.48 9.14 -2.99
CA ARG A 60 7.78 9.82 -2.92
C ARG A 60 7.59 11.33 -2.78
N ASP A 61 6.64 11.90 -3.53
CA ASP A 61 6.36 13.33 -3.44
C ASP A 61 5.91 13.75 -2.04
N ARG A 62 5.44 12.80 -1.23
CA ARG A 62 4.97 13.04 0.13
C ARG A 62 5.96 12.60 1.20
N GLY A 63 7.20 12.36 0.81
CA GLY A 63 8.27 12.06 1.77
C GLY A 63 8.47 10.60 2.09
N PHE A 64 7.79 9.70 1.38
CA PHE A 64 8.02 8.26 1.57
C PHE A 64 9.29 7.84 0.84
N LYS A 65 9.95 6.84 1.38
CA LYS A 65 11.15 6.24 0.80
C LYS A 65 10.91 4.76 0.54
N ARG A 66 11.55 4.26 -0.50
CA ARG A 66 11.42 2.85 -0.89
C ARG A 66 12.52 2.02 -0.26
N ALA A 67 12.16 0.82 0.17
CA ALA A 67 13.12 -0.14 0.73
C ALA A 67 12.80 -1.54 0.27
N ILE A 68 13.77 -2.43 0.34
CA ILE A 68 13.61 -3.82 -0.07
C ILE A 68 13.49 -4.72 1.15
N VAL A 69 12.93 -5.92 0.94
CA VAL A 69 12.87 -6.95 1.97
C VAL A 69 13.80 -8.10 1.56
N PRO A 70 14.26 -8.90 2.52
CA PRO A 70 15.01 -10.10 2.18
C PRO A 70 14.12 -11.04 1.37
N ASN A 71 14.64 -11.55 0.27
CA ASN A 71 13.90 -12.51 -0.56
C ASN A 71 14.37 -13.91 -0.19
N ASN A 72 13.64 -14.56 0.69
CA ASN A 72 14.02 -15.85 1.27
C ASN A 72 13.04 -16.97 0.91
N CYS A 73 12.48 -16.97 -0.30
CA CYS A 73 11.66 -18.10 -0.73
C CYS A 73 12.50 -19.37 -0.82
N PRO A 74 11.98 -20.52 -0.41
CA PRO A 74 10.56 -20.80 -0.12
C PRO A 74 10.03 -20.26 1.20
N ASP A 75 10.87 -19.77 2.09
CA ASP A 75 10.44 -19.13 3.33
C ASP A 75 10.17 -17.64 3.06
N CYS A 76 9.19 -17.38 2.23
CA CYS A 76 8.90 -16.02 1.77
C CYS A 76 8.49 -15.12 2.94
N PHE A 77 8.95 -13.87 2.90
CA PHE A 77 8.62 -12.86 3.89
C PHE A 77 7.22 -12.32 3.58
N THR A 78 6.26 -12.67 4.42
CA THR A 78 4.84 -12.35 4.18
C THR A 78 4.45 -11.01 4.81
N VAL A 79 3.22 -10.57 4.48
CA VAL A 79 2.65 -9.37 5.12
C VAL A 79 2.60 -9.55 6.64
N GLU A 80 2.21 -10.72 7.12
CA GLU A 80 2.18 -10.98 8.57
C GLU A 80 3.57 -10.92 9.18
N ASP A 81 4.57 -11.46 8.49
CA ASP A 81 5.96 -11.37 8.95
C ASP A 81 6.40 -9.91 9.04
N PHE A 82 6.05 -9.10 8.03
CA PHE A 82 6.36 -7.68 8.03
C PHE A 82 5.72 -6.99 9.24
N CYS A 83 4.46 -7.27 9.51
CA CYS A 83 3.75 -6.67 10.62
C CYS A 83 4.38 -7.03 11.97
N ARG A 84 4.86 -8.26 12.13
CA ARG A 84 5.54 -8.66 13.37
C ARG A 84 6.83 -7.90 13.59
N GLU A 85 7.54 -7.58 12.51
CA GLU A 85 8.83 -6.87 12.61
C GLU A 85 8.69 -5.35 12.59
N HIS A 86 7.51 -4.82 12.22
CA HIS A 86 7.30 -3.38 12.09
C HIS A 86 6.02 -2.99 12.83
N GLN A 87 6.10 -3.01 14.16
CA GLN A 87 4.93 -2.76 15.01
C GLN A 87 4.67 -1.29 15.25
N ARG A 88 5.46 -0.41 14.65
CA ARG A 88 5.27 1.04 14.74
C ARG A 88 5.53 1.66 13.38
N GLY A 89 4.70 2.63 13.02
CA GLY A 89 4.90 3.41 11.82
C GLY A 89 3.93 3.08 10.71
N MET A 90 4.10 3.79 9.60
CA MET A 90 3.24 3.73 8.43
C MET A 90 4.04 3.18 7.27
N PHE A 91 3.53 2.13 6.64
CA PHE A 91 4.21 1.45 5.52
C PHE A 91 3.22 1.10 4.43
N VAL A 92 3.69 1.16 3.18
CA VAL A 92 2.90 0.69 2.04
C VAL A 92 3.68 -0.46 1.42
N LEU A 93 3.08 -1.65 1.39
CA LEU A 93 3.74 -2.86 0.91
C LEU A 93 3.29 -3.16 -0.51
N ALA A 94 4.26 -3.41 -1.40
CA ALA A 94 3.99 -3.87 -2.75
C ALA A 94 4.07 -5.39 -2.78
N LEU A 95 3.00 -6.00 -3.24
CA LEU A 95 2.89 -7.44 -3.40
C LEU A 95 2.73 -7.73 -4.90
N GLU A 96 2.71 -8.98 -5.28
CA GLU A 96 2.47 -9.31 -6.68
C GLU A 96 1.01 -9.00 -7.02
N GLY A 97 0.82 -8.00 -7.88
CA GLY A 97 -0.52 -7.58 -8.30
C GLY A 97 -1.38 -6.97 -7.21
N HIS A 98 -0.78 -6.52 -6.10
CA HIS A 98 -1.55 -6.00 -4.98
C HIS A 98 -0.73 -5.02 -4.16
N VAL A 99 -1.42 -4.14 -3.43
CA VAL A 99 -0.80 -3.13 -2.56
C VAL A 99 -1.59 -3.08 -1.26
N VAL A 100 -0.89 -3.01 -0.14
CA VAL A 100 -1.55 -2.95 1.18
C VAL A 100 -0.79 -2.01 2.10
N THR A 101 -1.52 -1.28 2.95
CA THR A 101 -0.92 -0.37 3.94
C THR A 101 -0.92 -1.02 5.31
N VAL A 102 0.21 -0.87 5.99
CA VAL A 102 0.40 -1.34 7.37
C VAL A 102 0.58 -0.12 8.26
N VAL A 103 -0.19 -0.07 9.35
CA VAL A 103 -0.09 0.99 10.36
C VAL A 103 0.07 0.31 11.71
N ASP A 104 1.19 0.56 12.36
CA ASP A 104 1.49 0.04 13.71
C ASP A 104 1.25 -1.47 13.83
N GLY A 105 1.69 -2.21 12.83
CA GLY A 105 1.61 -3.66 12.84
C GLY A 105 0.29 -4.26 12.39
N ASP A 106 -0.67 -3.44 11.99
CA ASP A 106 -1.95 -3.92 11.45
C ASP A 106 -2.01 -3.65 9.96
N TYR A 107 -2.51 -4.61 9.18
CA TYR A 107 -2.63 -4.43 7.74
C TYR A 107 -4.08 -4.18 7.34
N PHE A 108 -4.28 -3.13 6.54
CA PHE A 108 -5.60 -2.60 6.17
C PHE A 108 -5.91 -2.99 4.74
N ASP A 109 -6.85 -3.91 4.57
CA ASP A 109 -7.15 -4.45 3.26
C ASP A 109 -8.61 -4.87 3.17
N SER A 110 -9.13 -5.01 1.96
CA SER A 110 -10.50 -5.48 1.73
C SER A 110 -10.60 -7.00 1.82
N TRP A 111 -9.47 -7.70 1.89
CA TRP A 111 -9.39 -9.14 2.10
C TRP A 111 -8.12 -9.46 2.87
N ASN A 112 -8.04 -10.65 3.44
CA ASN A 112 -6.90 -11.02 4.27
C ASN A 112 -5.71 -11.41 3.40
N SER A 113 -4.82 -10.44 3.17
CA SER A 113 -3.60 -10.62 2.39
C SER A 113 -2.38 -10.99 3.24
N GLY A 114 -2.60 -11.40 4.47
CA GLY A 114 -1.51 -11.65 5.44
C GLY A 114 -0.50 -12.70 5.00
N ASN A 115 -0.89 -13.67 4.20
CA ASN A 115 0.00 -14.74 3.75
C ASN A 115 0.71 -14.42 2.44
N GLU A 116 0.46 -13.26 1.85
CA GLU A 116 1.07 -12.88 0.58
C GLU A 116 2.51 -12.40 0.79
N PRO A 117 3.45 -12.82 -0.08
CA PRO A 117 4.84 -12.36 0.03
C PRO A 117 4.96 -10.87 -0.29
N VAL A 118 5.81 -10.18 0.47
CA VAL A 118 6.12 -8.77 0.25
C VAL A 118 7.29 -8.68 -0.74
N LEU A 119 7.15 -7.86 -1.79
CA LEU A 119 8.20 -7.64 -2.77
C LEU A 119 9.12 -6.50 -2.36
N TYR A 120 8.54 -5.37 -1.98
CA TYR A 120 9.25 -4.22 -1.46
C TYR A 120 8.24 -3.35 -0.73
N TYR A 121 8.73 -2.25 -0.08
CA TYR A 121 7.81 -1.40 0.67
C TYR A 121 8.26 0.05 0.65
N TRP A 122 7.32 0.92 0.97
CA TRP A 122 7.56 2.34 1.16
C TRP A 122 7.35 2.66 2.62
N TYR A 123 8.15 3.56 3.17
CA TYR A 123 8.04 4.00 4.56
C TYR A 123 8.23 5.50 4.63
N LYS A 124 7.67 6.09 5.67
CA LYS A 124 7.84 7.52 5.91
C LYS A 124 8.68 7.71 7.16
N GLU A 125 9.77 8.44 7.01
CA GLU A 125 10.59 8.81 8.16
C GLU A 125 9.89 9.90 8.94
N GLU A 126 10.00 9.81 10.27
CA GLU A 126 9.47 10.84 11.15
C GLU A 126 10.50 11.91 11.44
#